data_fa3643869cc54f773e28d7bb42b513d0
#
_entry.id   fa3643869cc54f773e28d7bb42b513d0
#
_cell.length_a   1.000
_cell.length_b   1.000
_cell.length_c   1.000
_cell.angle_alpha   90.00
_cell.angle_beta   90.00
_cell.angle_gamma   90.00
#
_symmetry.space_group_name_H-M   'P 1'
#
loop_
_entity.id
_entity.type
_entity.pdbx_description
1 polymer ?
#
loop_
_entity_poly.entity_id
_entity_poly.type
_entity_poly.pdbx_seq_one_letter_code
_entity_poly.pdbx_strand_id
1 'polypeptide(L)' 'QKGEPEELNLSVLEKEAIERALRRADGNITRAAELLGITRFALYRKLDKLGL' A
#
# COMPACT_ATOMS: atom_id res chain seq x y z
N GLN A 1 8.84 -12.15 21.37
CA GLN A 1 8.51 -11.95 20.99
C GLN A 1 8.18 -12.08 20.33
N LYS A 2 8.14 -12.35 20.37
CA LYS A 2 7.71 -12.56 19.70
C LYS A 2 6.65 -12.38 19.22
N GLY A 3 6.19 -12.44 19.26
CA GLY A 3 5.21 -12.52 18.58
C GLY A 3 4.56 -11.47 17.98
N GLU A 4 4.19 -10.72 18.43
CA GLU A 4 3.63 -9.81 17.89
C GLU A 4 4.10 -9.25 16.71
N PRO A 5 5.05 -9.60 16.22
CA PRO A 5 5.61 -9.01 15.05
C PRO A 5 4.75 -9.05 13.84
N GLU A 6 3.89 -10.01 13.73
CA GLU A 6 3.09 -10.07 12.57
C GLU A 6 2.21 -8.88 12.42
N GLU A 7 1.71 -8.38 13.53
CA GLU A 7 0.85 -7.23 13.48
C GLU A 7 1.60 -5.99 13.08
N LEU A 8 2.90 -6.02 13.28
CA LEU A 8 3.74 -4.89 12.96
C LEU A 8 4.52 -5.09 11.68
N ASN A 9 4.15 -6.13 10.91
CA ASN A 9 4.82 -6.38 9.65
C ASN A 9 4.56 -5.24 8.68
N LEU A 10 5.63 -4.60 8.25
CA LEU A 10 5.50 -3.43 7.38
C LEU A 10 4.87 -3.77 6.05
N SER A 11 5.13 -4.96 5.52
CA SER A 11 4.53 -5.35 4.26
C SER A 11 3.02 -5.44 4.37
N VAL A 12 2.53 -5.99 5.46
CA VAL A 12 1.09 -6.08 5.69
C VAL A 12 0.49 -4.69 5.85
N LEU A 13 1.15 -3.83 6.61
CA LEU A 13 0.66 -2.48 6.81
C LEU A 13 0.66 -1.69 5.52
N GLU A 14 1.69 -1.86 4.71
CA GLU A 14 1.74 -1.19 3.42
C GLU A 14 0.62 -1.67 2.51
N LYS A 15 0.40 -2.99 2.49
CA LYS A 15 -0.65 -3.54 1.65
C LYS A 15 -2.01 -2.99 2.04
N GLU A 16 -2.28 -2.95 3.34
CA GLU A 16 -3.55 -2.42 3.80
C GLU A 16 -3.71 -0.95 3.47
N ALA A 17 -2.65 -0.18 3.62
CA ALA A 17 -2.71 1.24 3.31
C ALA A 17 -2.96 1.46 1.82
N ILE A 18 -2.30 0.67 0.98
CA ILE A 18 -2.46 0.79 -0.46
C ILE A 18 -3.88 0.39 -0.88
N GLU A 19 -4.38 -0.72 -0.32
CA GLU A 19 -5.74 -1.15 -0.64
C GLU A 19 -6.76 -0.09 -0.24
N ARG A 20 -6.55 0.52 0.92
CA ARG A 20 -7.45 1.56 1.38
C ARG A 20 -7.40 2.77 0.45
N ALA A 21 -6.20 3.17 0.04
CA ALA A 21 -6.04 4.30 -0.86
C ALA A 21 -6.69 4.01 -2.22
N LEU A 22 -6.53 2.79 -2.73
CA LEU A 22 -7.14 2.42 -4.00
C LEU A 22 -8.66 2.46 -3.93
N ARG A 23 -9.22 2.01 -2.83
CA ARG A 23 -10.67 2.07 -2.66
C ARG A 23 -11.15 3.51 -2.65
N ARG A 24 -10.45 4.38 -1.93
CA ARG A 24 -10.86 5.78 -1.86
C ARG A 24 -10.69 6.47 -3.20
N ALA A 25 -9.76 6.00 -4.01
CA ALA A 25 -9.49 6.59 -5.31
C ALA A 25 -10.26 5.91 -6.44
N ASP A 26 -11.15 4.97 -6.10
CA ASP A 26 -11.93 4.23 -7.10
C ASP A 26 -11.02 3.57 -8.14
N GLY A 27 -9.89 3.04 -7.68
CA GLY A 27 -8.96 2.35 -8.57
C GLY A 27 -8.04 3.26 -9.36
N ASN A 28 -8.13 4.57 -9.17
CA ASN A 28 -7.28 5.50 -9.89
C ASN A 28 -5.89 5.50 -9.25
N ILE A 29 -4.91 4.98 -9.96
CA ILE A 29 -3.56 4.82 -9.43
C ILE A 29 -2.92 6.17 -9.08
N THR A 30 -3.06 7.16 -9.95
CA THR A 30 -2.48 8.47 -9.69
C THR A 30 -3.05 9.08 -8.42
N ARG A 31 -4.37 8.99 -8.27
CA ARG A 31 -5.02 9.55 -7.09
C ARG A 31 -4.62 8.79 -5.84
N ALA A 32 -4.55 7.45 -5.93
CA ALA A 32 -4.15 6.65 -4.78
C ALA A 32 -2.73 7.01 -4.34
N ALA A 33 -1.83 7.21 -5.30
CA ALA A 33 -0.46 7.59 -4.97
C ALA A 33 -0.44 8.94 -4.26
N GLU A 34 -1.26 9.88 -4.71
CA GLU A 34 -1.36 11.17 -4.04
C GLU A 34 -1.84 11.02 -2.61
N LEU A 35 -2.84 10.16 -2.40
CA LEU A 35 -3.35 9.93 -1.05
C LEU A 35 -2.28 9.31 -0.16
N LEU A 36 -1.39 8.53 -0.72
CA LEU A 36 -0.33 7.88 0.03
C LEU A 36 0.91 8.75 0.17
N GLY A 37 0.97 9.86 -0.58
CA GLY A 37 2.12 10.74 -0.52
C GLY A 37 3.32 10.20 -1.25
N ILE A 38 3.13 9.38 -2.28
CA ILE A 38 4.21 8.81 -3.06
C ILE A 38 3.94 9.03 -4.54
N THR A 39 4.95 8.79 -5.38
CA THR A 39 4.75 8.91 -6.81
C THR A 39 4.01 7.69 -7.31
N ARG A 40 3.37 7.83 -8.49
CA ARG A 40 2.68 6.69 -9.07
C ARG A 40 3.65 5.58 -9.43
N PHE A 41 4.89 5.93 -9.80
CA PHE A 41 5.88 4.91 -10.11
C PHE A 41 6.24 4.09 -8.87
N ALA A 42 6.36 4.77 -7.73
CA ALA A 42 6.61 4.07 -6.47
C ALA A 42 5.44 3.15 -6.13
N LEU A 43 4.22 3.61 -6.41
CA LEU A 43 3.05 2.80 -6.14
C LEU A 43 3.02 1.57 -7.03
N TYR A 44 3.35 1.71 -8.32
CA TYR A 44 3.40 0.56 -9.21
C TYR A 44 4.38 -0.50 -8.69
N ARG A 45 5.56 -0.05 -8.24
CA ARG A 45 6.54 -0.98 -7.72
C ARG A 45 6.05 -1.68 -6.47
N LYS A 46 5.36 -0.96 -5.61
CA LYS A 46 4.82 -1.56 -4.40
C LYS A 46 3.72 -2.56 -4.71
N LEU A 47 2.88 -2.25 -5.68
CA LEU A 47 1.84 -3.18 -6.09
C LEU A 47 2.44 -4.47 -6.60
N ASP A 48 3.49 -4.36 -7.41
CA ASP A 48 4.15 -5.53 -7.95
C ASP A 48 4.79 -6.35 -6.83
N LYS A 49 5.48 -5.67 -5.93
CA LYS A 49 6.17 -6.34 -4.83
C LYS A 49 5.20 -7.06 -3.90
N LEU A 50 4.05 -6.47 -3.66
CA LEU A 50 3.07 -7.02 -2.73
C LEU A 50 2.10 -7.98 -3.38
N GLY A 51 2.16 -8.12 -4.68
CA GLY A 51 1.27 -9.04 -5.38
C GLY A 51 -0.15 -8.54 -5.52
N LEU A 52 -0.30 -7.25 -5.56
CA LEU A 52 -1.64 -6.66 -5.70
C LEU A 52 -1.99 -6.35 -7.15
#